data_704940ce5be88a17dea792c520400e54
#
_entry.id   704940ce5be88a17dea792c520400e54
#
_cell.length_a   1.000
_cell.length_b   1.000
_cell.length_c   1.000
_cell.angle_alpha   90.00
_cell.angle_beta   90.00
_cell.angle_gamma   90.00
#
_symmetry.space_group_name_H-M   'P 1'
#
loop_
_entity.id
_entity.type
_entity.pdbx_description
1 polymer ?
#
loop_
_entity_poly.entity_id
_entity_poly.type
_entity_poly.pdbx_seq_one_letter_code
_entity_poly.pdbx_strand_id
1 'polypeptide(L)'
;MDQKKIRNFSIIAHIDHGKSTLADRLLEACGAVAERDMENQLLDNMDLEKERGITIKARAVTFDYTAGDGETYTLNLIDTPGHVDFNYEVSRSLAACEGAVLVVDASQGIEAQTLANTYLALDNDLEIRPVVNKIDLPAADPERVKHEIEDIIGIPALDAPEISAKMGLNIPAVLEDVTANIPAPAGDPDAPLRALIFDSYYDAYKGVIVYFRIVDGTLKKGMSIRMMASGAQYQILECGLLRPLGYESCAQLQAGQVGYLTASIKNVRDTEVGDTITGVEHPAAEALPGYRKAQSMVYCGVYTEDGSKYPDLRDALEKLQLNDASLTFEPESSAALGFGFRCGFLGMLHTEVIQERLEREFDLDLITTLPSVIYKVTKTDGTVVNVDNPHNYPDPSVIAEAQEPFVKVSILTPNEYVGNIMPLCQDRRGEFKDMQYLDTNLVELHYQMPLNEIIYDFFDTLKAHTKGYASLDYELSDYRTSDLVKVDLLLNGDQVDALSFIAHRDKAYPRARRLCEKLKENIPRQLFEVPIQAAIGGRIIARETVKAMRKDVLAKCYGGDITRKKKLLEKQKEGKKKMRNLGSVQLPTEAFMA
;
A
#
# COMPACT_ATOMS: atom_id res chain seq x y z
N MET A 1 -17.32 -7.48 32.49
CA MET A 1 -15.95 -6.89 32.50
C MET A 1 -16.11 -5.45 32.92
N ASP A 2 -15.24 -4.92 33.77
CA ASP A 2 -15.33 -3.51 34.19
C ASP A 2 -14.74 -2.62 33.08
N GLN A 3 -15.54 -1.74 32.51
CA GLN A 3 -15.15 -0.82 31.44
C GLN A 3 -13.97 0.06 31.82
N LYS A 4 -13.84 0.44 33.11
CA LYS A 4 -12.72 1.24 33.61
C LYS A 4 -11.36 0.54 33.50
N LYS A 5 -11.36 -0.79 33.37
CA LYS A 5 -10.17 -1.62 33.24
C LYS A 5 -9.86 -2.04 31.81
N ILE A 6 -10.54 -1.46 30.81
CA ILE A 6 -10.26 -1.69 29.40
C ILE A 6 -9.31 -0.61 28.90
N ARG A 7 -8.34 -0.99 28.07
CA ARG A 7 -7.47 -0.07 27.34
C ARG A 7 -7.42 -0.49 25.88
N ASN A 8 -7.92 0.36 24.99
CA ASN A 8 -7.86 0.15 23.55
C ASN A 8 -6.75 1.06 23.01
N PHE A 9 -5.74 0.50 22.43
CA PHE A 9 -4.61 1.27 21.92
C PHE A 9 -4.03 0.66 20.67
N SER A 10 -3.36 1.50 19.90
CA SER A 10 -2.59 1.11 18.71
C SER A 10 -1.11 1.40 18.94
N ILE A 11 -0.25 0.71 18.18
CA ILE A 11 1.17 1.07 18.10
C ILE A 11 1.39 1.75 16.76
N ILE A 12 1.87 2.98 16.80
CA ILE A 12 2.26 3.77 15.64
C ILE A 12 3.77 3.97 15.62
N ALA A 13 4.38 3.84 14.46
CA ALA A 13 5.82 3.95 14.29
C ALA A 13 6.17 4.21 12.83
N HIS A 14 7.37 4.73 12.60
CA HIS A 14 7.98 4.64 11.28
C HIS A 14 8.39 3.19 10.95
N ILE A 15 8.60 2.90 9.67
CA ILE A 15 9.12 1.60 9.21
C ILE A 15 10.46 1.33 9.92
N ASP A 16 10.69 0.09 10.32
CA ASP A 16 11.89 -0.38 11.01
C ASP A 16 12.13 0.20 12.43
N HIS A 17 11.25 1.03 13.01
CA HIS A 17 11.39 1.49 14.40
C HIS A 17 11.12 0.40 15.44
N GLY A 18 10.64 -0.77 15.02
CA GLY A 18 10.47 -1.95 15.88
C GLY A 18 9.07 -2.14 16.43
N LYS A 19 8.04 -1.68 15.71
CA LYS A 19 6.62 -1.80 16.05
C LYS A 19 6.20 -3.27 16.31
N SER A 20 6.35 -4.16 15.32
CA SER A 20 5.95 -5.59 15.43
C SER A 20 6.76 -6.31 16.50
N THR A 21 8.05 -5.97 16.65
CA THR A 21 8.89 -6.52 17.73
C THR A 21 8.39 -6.10 19.11
N LEU A 22 7.95 -4.84 19.27
CA LEU A 22 7.36 -4.39 20.53
C LEU A 22 6.04 -5.11 20.80
N ALA A 23 5.17 -5.25 19.80
CA ALA A 23 3.91 -5.98 19.94
C ALA A 23 4.13 -7.43 20.46
N ASP A 24 5.09 -8.15 19.87
CA ASP A 24 5.48 -9.50 20.35
C ASP A 24 5.93 -9.48 21.83
N ARG A 25 6.76 -8.51 22.21
CA ARG A 25 7.26 -8.40 23.59
C ARG A 25 6.18 -8.04 24.60
N LEU A 26 5.19 -7.25 24.22
CA LEU A 26 4.03 -6.96 25.07
C LEU A 26 3.23 -8.24 25.34
N LEU A 27 2.98 -9.07 24.32
CA LEU A 27 2.28 -10.35 24.44
C LEU A 27 3.06 -11.35 25.30
N GLU A 28 4.38 -11.40 25.12
CA GLU A 28 5.27 -12.24 25.93
C GLU A 28 5.27 -11.81 27.40
N ALA A 29 5.44 -10.50 27.68
CA ALA A 29 5.48 -9.96 29.04
C ALA A 29 4.18 -10.18 29.83
N CYS A 30 3.04 -10.21 29.12
CA CYS A 30 1.73 -10.51 29.72
C CYS A 30 1.46 -12.03 29.87
N GLY A 31 2.35 -12.91 29.37
CA GLY A 31 2.09 -14.34 29.32
C GLY A 31 0.87 -14.73 28.47
N ALA A 32 0.48 -13.86 27.54
CA ALA A 32 -0.68 -14.06 26.67
C ALA A 32 -0.48 -15.23 25.68
N VAL A 33 0.78 -15.57 25.42
CA VAL A 33 1.21 -16.69 24.59
C VAL A 33 2.27 -17.49 25.35
N ALA A 34 2.15 -18.82 25.32
CA ALA A 34 3.16 -19.65 25.95
C ALA A 34 4.50 -19.53 25.21
N GLU A 35 5.62 -19.57 25.95
CA GLU A 35 6.98 -19.40 25.40
C GLU A 35 7.27 -20.33 24.20
N ARG A 36 6.75 -21.55 24.23
CA ARG A 36 6.90 -22.55 23.14
C ARG A 36 6.12 -22.21 21.87
N ASP A 37 5.09 -21.36 21.97
CA ASP A 37 4.17 -20.98 20.89
C ASP A 37 4.48 -19.55 20.39
N MET A 38 5.50 -18.88 20.98
CA MET A 38 5.98 -17.57 20.53
C MET A 38 6.81 -17.72 19.25
N GLU A 39 6.39 -17.00 18.23
CA GLU A 39 7.11 -16.82 16.96
C GLU A 39 7.45 -15.34 16.80
N ASN A 40 8.48 -15.05 16.00
CA ASN A 40 8.77 -13.66 15.63
C ASN A 40 7.65 -13.12 14.75
N GLN A 41 7.22 -11.89 15.00
CA GLN A 41 6.13 -11.23 14.26
C GLN A 41 4.83 -12.07 14.33
N LEU A 42 4.44 -12.47 15.55
CA LEU A 42 3.28 -13.32 15.80
C LEU A 42 1.97 -12.70 15.27
N LEU A 43 1.86 -11.37 15.26
CA LEU A 43 0.71 -10.64 14.75
C LEU A 43 0.70 -10.55 13.22
N ASP A 44 1.85 -10.67 12.57
CA ASP A 44 1.98 -10.68 11.12
C ASP A 44 1.64 -12.09 10.59
N ASN A 45 0.44 -12.24 10.01
CA ASN A 45 -0.07 -13.55 9.57
C ASN A 45 0.32 -13.94 8.15
N MET A 46 0.69 -12.99 7.32
CA MET A 46 1.09 -13.24 5.95
C MET A 46 2.60 -13.54 5.90
N ASP A 47 2.98 -14.55 5.12
CA ASP A 47 4.40 -14.83 4.87
C ASP A 47 5.12 -13.58 4.31
N LEU A 48 4.42 -12.81 3.48
CA LEU A 48 4.91 -11.55 2.93
C LEU A 48 5.23 -10.49 3.98
N GLU A 49 4.41 -10.37 5.04
CA GLU A 49 4.67 -9.46 6.16
C GLU A 49 5.97 -9.84 6.86
N LYS A 50 6.14 -11.15 7.14
CA LYS A 50 7.33 -11.68 7.80
C LYS A 50 8.59 -11.56 6.93
N GLU A 51 8.50 -11.83 5.63
CA GLU A 51 9.62 -11.72 4.68
C GLU A 51 10.08 -10.28 4.49
N ARG A 52 9.14 -9.34 4.39
CA ARG A 52 9.43 -7.90 4.17
C ARG A 52 9.68 -7.13 5.46
N GLY A 53 9.35 -7.71 6.62
CA GLY A 53 9.47 -7.05 7.93
C GLY A 53 8.49 -5.89 8.14
N ILE A 54 7.37 -5.87 7.43
CA ILE A 54 6.36 -4.81 7.50
C ILE A 54 4.98 -5.39 7.77
N THR A 55 4.20 -4.73 8.59
CA THR A 55 2.76 -5.02 8.74
C THR A 55 2.01 -4.43 7.56
N ILE A 56 1.24 -5.25 6.86
CA ILE A 56 0.43 -4.87 5.70
C ILE A 56 -1.02 -4.66 6.13
N LYS A 57 -1.56 -5.58 6.94
CA LYS A 57 -2.94 -5.54 7.42
C LYS A 57 -3.01 -5.32 8.92
N ALA A 58 -3.90 -4.41 9.35
CA ALA A 58 -4.16 -4.20 10.76
C ALA A 58 -4.70 -5.46 11.44
N ARG A 59 -4.24 -5.74 12.66
CA ARG A 59 -4.69 -6.88 13.46
C ARG A 59 -5.02 -6.45 14.88
N ALA A 60 -6.19 -6.85 15.37
CA ALA A 60 -6.58 -6.64 16.76
C ALA A 60 -6.30 -7.89 17.60
N VAL A 61 -5.83 -7.68 18.82
CA VAL A 61 -5.60 -8.76 19.80
C VAL A 61 -5.95 -8.28 21.19
N THR A 62 -6.63 -9.16 21.96
CA THR A 62 -7.03 -8.91 23.34
C THR A 62 -6.19 -9.80 24.28
N PHE A 63 -5.61 -9.20 25.30
CA PHE A 63 -4.87 -9.89 26.35
C PHE A 63 -5.06 -9.20 27.71
N ASP A 64 -4.75 -9.89 28.79
CA ASP A 64 -4.93 -9.38 30.14
C ASP A 64 -3.56 -9.09 30.77
N TYR A 65 -3.46 -7.99 31.50
CA TYR A 65 -2.25 -7.57 32.21
C TYR A 65 -2.58 -7.20 33.64
N THR A 66 -1.82 -7.73 34.60
CA THR A 66 -1.92 -7.33 36.03
C THR A 66 -0.86 -6.27 36.29
N ALA A 67 -1.31 -5.04 36.50
CA ALA A 67 -0.44 -3.89 36.70
C ALA A 67 0.12 -3.82 38.13
N GLY A 68 1.07 -2.90 38.36
CA GLY A 68 1.71 -2.71 39.65
C GLY A 68 0.76 -2.25 40.77
N ASP A 69 -0.43 -1.76 40.44
CA ASP A 69 -1.52 -1.45 41.38
C ASP A 69 -2.26 -2.72 41.90
N GLY A 70 -1.94 -3.90 41.37
CA GLY A 70 -2.55 -5.18 41.69
C GLY A 70 -3.87 -5.44 40.96
N GLU A 71 -4.31 -4.55 40.09
CA GLU A 71 -5.53 -4.68 39.30
C GLU A 71 -5.22 -5.32 37.94
N THR A 72 -6.19 -6.09 37.42
CA THR A 72 -6.05 -6.70 36.09
C THR A 72 -6.81 -5.90 35.06
N TYR A 73 -6.09 -5.45 34.04
CA TYR A 73 -6.59 -4.70 32.90
C TYR A 73 -6.74 -5.61 31.69
N THR A 74 -7.78 -5.37 30.90
CA THR A 74 -7.93 -5.99 29.58
C THR A 74 -7.43 -5.00 28.53
N LEU A 75 -6.38 -5.41 27.83
CA LEU A 75 -5.69 -4.63 26.81
C LEU A 75 -6.13 -5.10 25.44
N ASN A 76 -6.61 -4.19 24.62
CA ASN A 76 -6.91 -4.43 23.20
C ASN A 76 -5.87 -3.66 22.38
N LEU A 77 -4.92 -4.40 21.84
CA LEU A 77 -3.92 -3.86 20.92
C LEU A 77 -4.44 -4.00 19.50
N ILE A 78 -4.47 -2.90 18.76
CA ILE A 78 -4.74 -2.88 17.32
C ILE A 78 -3.43 -2.52 16.62
N ASP A 79 -2.74 -3.54 16.09
CA ASP A 79 -1.50 -3.36 15.34
C ASP A 79 -1.79 -2.75 13.97
N THR A 80 -1.03 -1.72 13.57
CA THR A 80 -1.27 -0.94 12.37
C THR A 80 -0.10 -1.03 11.40
N PRO A 81 -0.34 -0.94 10.08
CA PRO A 81 0.74 -0.75 9.12
C PRO A 81 1.56 0.52 9.42
N GLY A 82 2.84 0.51 9.03
CA GLY A 82 3.72 1.69 9.15
C GLY A 82 3.97 2.44 7.85
N HIS A 83 3.51 1.93 6.70
CA HIS A 83 3.82 2.47 5.38
C HIS A 83 2.72 3.42 4.88
N VAL A 84 3.12 4.50 4.16
CA VAL A 84 2.21 5.53 3.63
C VAL A 84 1.07 4.96 2.76
N ASP A 85 1.33 3.94 1.95
CA ASP A 85 0.31 3.31 1.11
C ASP A 85 -0.87 2.76 1.93
N PHE A 86 -0.65 2.44 3.21
CA PHE A 86 -1.65 1.87 4.10
C PHE A 86 -2.24 2.87 5.11
N ASN A 87 -2.08 4.18 4.91
CA ASN A 87 -2.63 5.22 5.79
C ASN A 87 -4.14 5.05 6.05
N TYR A 88 -4.87 4.51 5.09
CA TYR A 88 -6.28 4.18 5.25
C TYR A 88 -6.52 3.11 6.34
N GLU A 89 -5.68 2.05 6.38
CA GLU A 89 -5.72 1.02 7.41
C GLU A 89 -5.38 1.60 8.79
N VAL A 90 -4.36 2.49 8.85
CA VAL A 90 -3.97 3.20 10.08
C VAL A 90 -5.12 4.03 10.63
N SER A 91 -5.73 4.88 9.80
CA SER A 91 -6.84 5.75 10.22
C SER A 91 -8.03 4.96 10.81
N ARG A 92 -8.38 3.81 10.21
CA ARG A 92 -9.45 2.94 10.71
C ARG A 92 -9.14 2.34 12.07
N SER A 93 -7.92 1.88 12.23
CA SER A 93 -7.45 1.26 13.47
C SER A 93 -7.41 2.27 14.61
N LEU A 94 -6.91 3.47 14.34
CA LEU A 94 -6.85 4.56 15.32
C LEU A 94 -8.24 4.96 15.81
N ALA A 95 -9.23 5.07 14.93
CA ALA A 95 -10.61 5.42 15.33
C ALA A 95 -11.28 4.36 16.24
N ALA A 96 -10.71 3.16 16.35
CA ALA A 96 -11.18 2.13 17.29
C ALA A 96 -10.45 2.18 18.65
N CYS A 97 -9.54 3.12 18.87
CA CYS A 97 -8.69 3.24 20.05
C CYS A 97 -9.01 4.50 20.88
N GLU A 98 -8.56 4.50 22.12
CA GLU A 98 -8.48 5.66 23.03
C GLU A 98 -7.06 6.21 23.14
N GLY A 99 -6.06 5.43 22.75
CA GLY A 99 -4.67 5.87 22.80
C GLY A 99 -3.79 5.23 21.74
N ALA A 100 -2.61 5.81 21.58
CA ALA A 100 -1.58 5.32 20.68
C ALA A 100 -0.22 5.31 21.37
N VAL A 101 0.51 4.21 21.24
CA VAL A 101 1.92 4.11 21.65
C VAL A 101 2.79 4.52 20.46
N LEU A 102 3.46 5.64 20.56
CA LEU A 102 4.36 6.17 19.54
C LEU A 102 5.77 5.63 19.75
N VAL A 103 6.22 4.73 18.89
CA VAL A 103 7.56 4.13 18.98
C VAL A 103 8.53 4.91 18.10
N VAL A 104 9.59 5.44 18.73
CA VAL A 104 10.65 6.19 18.06
C VAL A 104 12.00 5.50 18.28
N ASP A 105 12.78 5.34 17.22
CA ASP A 105 14.13 4.77 17.28
C ASP A 105 15.10 5.76 17.95
N ALA A 106 15.81 5.30 19.01
CA ALA A 106 16.77 6.11 19.77
C ALA A 106 17.96 6.61 18.91
N SER A 107 18.24 5.98 17.77
CA SER A 107 19.34 6.36 16.89
C SER A 107 18.92 7.29 15.75
N GLN A 108 17.71 7.07 15.21
CA GLN A 108 17.21 7.82 14.04
C GLN A 108 16.39 9.06 14.46
N GLY A 109 15.60 8.96 15.55
CA GLY A 109 14.72 10.03 15.99
C GLY A 109 13.42 10.09 15.19
N ILE A 110 12.88 11.29 14.99
CA ILE A 110 11.62 11.54 14.30
C ILE A 110 11.83 11.48 12.79
N GLU A 111 10.92 10.77 12.11
CA GLU A 111 10.85 10.66 10.64
C GLU A 111 9.46 11.05 10.11
N ALA A 112 9.30 11.24 8.78
CA ALA A 112 8.06 11.76 8.19
C ALA A 112 6.81 10.96 8.56
N GLN A 113 6.90 9.63 8.56
CA GLN A 113 5.76 8.78 8.96
C GLN A 113 5.47 8.84 10.46
N THR A 114 6.48 9.14 11.30
CA THR A 114 6.27 9.41 12.72
C THR A 114 5.33 10.61 12.88
N LEU A 115 5.60 11.71 12.17
CA LEU A 115 4.76 12.91 12.18
C LEU A 115 3.37 12.63 11.60
N ALA A 116 3.30 12.03 10.40
CA ALA A 116 2.03 11.73 9.73
C ALA A 116 1.11 10.87 10.60
N ASN A 117 1.64 9.78 11.18
CA ASN A 117 0.86 8.89 12.05
C ASN A 117 0.46 9.58 13.36
N THR A 118 1.31 10.45 13.89
CA THR A 118 0.99 11.26 15.09
C THR A 118 -0.16 12.22 14.82
N TYR A 119 -0.14 12.93 13.69
CA TYR A 119 -1.26 13.80 13.31
C TYR A 119 -2.56 13.02 13.09
N LEU A 120 -2.50 11.85 12.48
CA LEU A 120 -3.68 10.97 12.35
C LEU A 120 -4.23 10.53 13.72
N ALA A 121 -3.35 10.29 14.71
CA ALA A 121 -3.77 9.96 16.07
C ALA A 121 -4.41 11.17 16.77
N LEU A 122 -3.84 12.37 16.61
CA LEU A 122 -4.39 13.62 17.15
C LEU A 122 -5.75 13.97 16.52
N ASP A 123 -5.92 13.78 15.21
CA ASP A 123 -7.20 13.98 14.50
C ASP A 123 -8.32 13.06 15.02
N ASN A 124 -7.95 11.94 15.65
CA ASN A 124 -8.87 11.00 16.31
C ASN A 124 -8.97 11.23 17.83
N ASP A 125 -8.46 12.34 18.35
CA ASP A 125 -8.46 12.69 19.80
C ASP A 125 -7.82 11.61 20.70
N LEU A 126 -6.79 10.91 20.22
CA LEU A 126 -6.12 9.86 20.99
C LEU A 126 -5.08 10.42 21.96
N GLU A 127 -4.99 9.78 23.15
CA GLU A 127 -3.87 9.98 24.06
C GLU A 127 -2.61 9.33 23.48
N ILE A 128 -1.57 10.09 23.18
CA ILE A 128 -0.33 9.61 22.58
C ILE A 128 0.74 9.42 23.64
N ARG A 129 1.25 8.19 23.74
CA ARG A 129 2.29 7.81 24.71
C ARG A 129 3.58 7.46 23.96
N PRO A 130 4.62 8.31 24.02
CA PRO A 130 5.90 8.05 23.36
C PRO A 130 6.69 6.96 24.07
N VAL A 131 7.41 6.17 23.27
CA VAL A 131 8.34 5.13 23.73
C VAL A 131 9.61 5.21 22.88
N VAL A 132 10.77 5.32 23.54
CA VAL A 132 12.07 5.38 22.85
C VAL A 132 12.65 3.97 22.78
N ASN A 133 12.76 3.41 21.58
CA ASN A 133 13.18 2.04 21.32
C ASN A 133 14.62 1.97 20.79
N LYS A 134 15.19 0.77 20.80
CA LYS A 134 16.54 0.42 20.33
C LYS A 134 17.69 1.09 21.11
N ILE A 135 17.50 1.26 22.40
CA ILE A 135 18.55 1.81 23.31
C ILE A 135 19.82 0.92 23.38
N ASP A 136 19.75 -0.31 22.85
CA ASP A 136 20.87 -1.25 22.74
C ASP A 136 21.85 -0.91 21.59
N LEU A 137 21.49 -0.01 20.68
CA LEU A 137 22.34 0.36 19.57
C LEU A 137 23.47 1.31 20.02
N PRO A 138 24.69 1.19 19.47
CA PRO A 138 25.81 2.08 19.83
C PRO A 138 25.58 3.57 19.51
N ALA A 139 24.70 3.85 18.53
CA ALA A 139 24.35 5.21 18.11
C ALA A 139 23.09 5.75 18.81
N ALA A 140 22.53 5.01 19.77
CA ALA A 140 21.34 5.43 20.50
C ALA A 140 21.60 6.66 21.38
N ASP A 141 20.73 7.65 21.26
CA ASP A 141 20.71 8.85 22.11
C ASP A 141 19.28 9.14 22.57
N PRO A 142 18.78 8.41 23.61
CA PRO A 142 17.40 8.55 24.07
C PRO A 142 17.04 9.96 24.52
N GLU A 143 17.95 10.65 25.21
CA GLU A 143 17.68 12.00 25.73
C GLU A 143 17.46 13.00 24.59
N ARG A 144 18.28 12.94 23.54
CA ARG A 144 18.09 13.76 22.33
C ARG A 144 16.71 13.50 21.72
N VAL A 145 16.34 12.22 21.54
CA VAL A 145 15.06 11.83 20.91
C VAL A 145 13.86 12.27 21.75
N LYS A 146 13.92 12.19 23.07
CA LYS A 146 12.86 12.70 23.95
C LYS A 146 12.66 14.20 23.76
N HIS A 147 13.74 14.98 23.71
CA HIS A 147 13.66 16.42 23.44
C HIS A 147 13.12 16.70 22.03
N GLU A 148 13.54 15.95 21.01
CA GLU A 148 12.97 16.06 19.65
C GLU A 148 11.45 15.84 19.64
N ILE A 149 10.95 14.84 20.38
CA ILE A 149 9.51 14.56 20.47
C ILE A 149 8.77 15.75 21.12
N GLU A 150 9.30 16.32 22.21
CA GLU A 150 8.68 17.48 22.86
C GLU A 150 8.73 18.74 21.99
N ASP A 151 9.88 19.02 21.38
CA ASP A 151 10.10 20.24 20.62
C ASP A 151 9.37 20.24 19.27
N ILE A 152 9.34 19.09 18.58
CA ILE A 152 8.79 18.97 17.22
C ILE A 152 7.31 18.60 17.24
N ILE A 153 6.92 17.63 18.06
CA ILE A 153 5.53 17.13 18.10
C ILE A 153 4.70 17.88 19.15
N GLY A 154 5.32 18.33 20.23
CA GLY A 154 4.65 19.06 21.29
C GLY A 154 3.95 18.17 22.32
N ILE A 155 4.29 16.87 22.40
CA ILE A 155 3.76 15.94 23.41
C ILE A 155 4.81 15.67 24.51
N PRO A 156 4.41 15.49 25.78
CA PRO A 156 5.35 15.18 26.86
C PRO A 156 6.10 13.88 26.60
N ALA A 157 7.44 13.91 26.61
CA ALA A 157 8.28 12.75 26.30
C ALA A 157 9.45 12.53 27.25
N LEU A 158 9.77 13.48 28.15
CA LEU A 158 10.91 13.34 29.06
C LEU A 158 10.84 12.10 29.96
N ASP A 159 9.62 11.72 30.37
CA ASP A 159 9.37 10.52 31.18
C ASP A 159 9.06 9.27 30.32
N ALA A 160 9.23 9.35 29.00
CA ALA A 160 8.94 8.24 28.09
C ALA A 160 9.78 6.99 28.43
N PRO A 161 9.20 5.78 28.41
CA PRO A 161 9.92 4.55 28.60
C PRO A 161 11.04 4.36 27.56
N GLU A 162 12.24 4.06 28.04
CA GLU A 162 13.40 3.71 27.23
C GLU A 162 13.53 2.20 27.15
N ILE A 163 13.40 1.63 25.97
CA ILE A 163 13.32 0.19 25.78
C ILE A 163 14.27 -0.35 24.72
N SER A 164 14.54 -1.63 24.81
CA SER A 164 14.98 -2.42 23.65
C SER A 164 13.99 -3.56 23.44
N ALA A 165 13.10 -3.42 22.45
CA ALA A 165 12.17 -4.49 22.11
C ALA A 165 12.92 -5.76 21.67
N LYS A 166 14.04 -5.62 20.94
CA LYS A 166 14.89 -6.74 20.53
C LYS A 166 15.44 -7.52 21.70
N MET A 167 15.93 -6.84 22.73
CA MET A 167 16.55 -7.45 23.90
C MET A 167 15.56 -7.73 25.04
N GLY A 168 14.31 -7.32 24.91
CA GLY A 168 13.28 -7.44 25.95
C GLY A 168 13.51 -6.53 27.16
N LEU A 169 14.27 -5.42 27.00
CA LEU A 169 14.58 -4.52 28.10
C LEU A 169 13.44 -3.52 28.33
N ASN A 170 13.06 -3.34 29.61
CA ASN A 170 12.07 -2.37 30.09
C ASN A 170 10.66 -2.48 29.49
N ILE A 171 10.28 -3.62 28.91
CA ILE A 171 8.95 -3.83 28.33
C ILE A 171 7.81 -3.62 29.33
N PRO A 172 7.91 -4.07 30.62
CA PRO A 172 6.86 -3.81 31.59
C PRO A 172 6.58 -2.31 31.83
N ALA A 173 7.56 -1.42 31.65
CA ALA A 173 7.36 0.01 31.79
C ALA A 173 6.36 0.56 30.76
N VAL A 174 6.32 0.01 29.54
CA VAL A 174 5.34 0.38 28.52
C VAL A 174 3.94 -0.07 28.94
N LEU A 175 3.79 -1.28 29.50
CA LEU A 175 2.49 -1.79 29.97
C LEU A 175 1.95 -0.96 31.13
N GLU A 176 2.81 -0.57 32.07
CA GLU A 176 2.43 0.34 33.18
C GLU A 176 2.02 1.71 32.67
N ASP A 177 2.75 2.27 31.69
CA ASP A 177 2.43 3.56 31.09
C ASP A 177 1.08 3.52 30.36
N VAL A 178 0.81 2.46 29.58
CA VAL A 178 -0.46 2.23 28.88
C VAL A 178 -1.63 2.13 29.88
N THR A 179 -1.48 1.34 30.95
CA THR A 179 -2.56 1.16 31.95
C THR A 179 -2.85 2.40 32.76
N ALA A 180 -1.80 3.19 33.07
CA ALA A 180 -1.93 4.40 33.88
C ALA A 180 -2.46 5.61 33.09
N ASN A 181 -2.03 5.78 31.86
CA ASN A 181 -2.21 7.04 31.13
C ASN A 181 -3.21 6.97 29.98
N ILE A 182 -3.38 5.82 29.29
CA ILE A 182 -4.43 5.72 28.27
C ILE A 182 -5.80 5.66 28.95
N PRO A 183 -6.76 6.52 28.56
CA PRO A 183 -8.07 6.55 29.20
C PRO A 183 -8.88 5.25 28.93
N ALA A 184 -9.78 4.95 29.87
CA ALA A 184 -10.74 3.89 29.65
C ALA A 184 -11.77 4.33 28.58
N PRO A 185 -12.29 3.38 27.78
CA PRO A 185 -13.30 3.71 26.76
C PRO A 185 -14.55 4.27 27.39
N ALA A 186 -15.10 5.31 26.78
CA ALA A 186 -16.40 5.86 27.12
C ALA A 186 -17.54 5.00 26.52
N GLY A 187 -18.79 5.26 26.93
CA GLY A 187 -19.99 4.64 26.39
C GLY A 187 -20.91 4.06 27.47
N ASP A 188 -22.18 3.90 27.11
CA ASP A 188 -23.23 3.41 28.01
C ASP A 188 -23.65 1.98 27.61
N PRO A 189 -23.38 0.96 28.44
CA PRO A 189 -23.76 -0.43 28.11
C PRO A 189 -25.27 -0.69 28.05
N ASP A 190 -26.10 0.22 28.61
CA ASP A 190 -27.56 0.12 28.62
C ASP A 190 -28.22 0.90 27.45
N ALA A 191 -27.47 1.70 26.73
CA ALA A 191 -27.93 2.43 25.54
C ALA A 191 -28.21 1.48 24.36
N PRO A 192 -28.92 1.93 23.30
CA PRO A 192 -29.04 1.18 22.05
C PRO A 192 -27.66 0.84 21.46
N LEU A 193 -27.52 -0.39 20.95
CA LEU A 193 -26.24 -0.86 20.41
C LEU A 193 -25.74 0.03 19.27
N ARG A 194 -24.52 0.53 19.40
CA ARG A 194 -23.71 1.13 18.34
C ARG A 194 -22.31 0.50 18.36
N ALA A 195 -22.01 -0.31 17.36
CA ALA A 195 -20.67 -0.89 17.21
C ALA A 195 -20.10 -0.50 15.85
N LEU A 196 -18.87 -0.02 15.85
CA LEU A 196 -18.15 0.42 14.66
C LEU A 196 -17.39 -0.75 14.05
N ILE A 197 -17.62 -1.05 12.78
CA ILE A 197 -16.84 -2.05 12.03
C ILE A 197 -15.53 -1.41 11.61
N PHE A 198 -14.39 -1.90 12.11
CA PHE A 198 -13.09 -1.41 11.69
C PHE A 198 -12.37 -2.35 10.73
N ASP A 199 -12.74 -3.65 10.66
CA ASP A 199 -12.25 -4.57 9.66
C ASP A 199 -13.21 -5.74 9.45
N SER A 200 -13.03 -6.51 8.37
CA SER A 200 -13.73 -7.75 8.10
C SER A 200 -12.81 -8.75 7.42
N TYR A 201 -13.04 -10.03 7.69
CA TYR A 201 -12.27 -11.13 7.14
C TYR A 201 -13.20 -12.21 6.60
N TYR A 202 -12.94 -12.69 5.40
CA TYR A 202 -13.68 -13.82 4.83
C TYR A 202 -12.96 -15.14 5.15
N ASP A 203 -13.64 -15.98 5.87
CA ASP A 203 -13.22 -17.36 6.17
C ASP A 203 -14.06 -18.35 5.38
N ALA A 204 -13.43 -19.33 4.71
CA ALA A 204 -14.12 -20.31 3.86
C ALA A 204 -15.14 -21.18 4.61
N TYR A 205 -14.98 -21.34 5.93
CA TYR A 205 -15.81 -22.18 6.78
C TYR A 205 -16.84 -21.38 7.59
N LYS A 206 -16.45 -20.21 8.11
CA LYS A 206 -17.29 -19.36 8.98
C LYS A 206 -18.04 -18.26 8.21
N GLY A 207 -17.71 -18.04 6.95
CA GLY A 207 -18.18 -16.89 6.17
C GLY A 207 -17.48 -15.58 6.58
N VAL A 208 -18.17 -14.46 6.51
CA VAL A 208 -17.61 -13.17 6.92
C VAL A 208 -17.52 -13.08 8.44
N ILE A 209 -16.33 -12.85 8.95
CA ILE A 209 -16.03 -12.51 10.34
C ILE A 209 -15.88 -11.00 10.39
N VAL A 210 -16.67 -10.33 11.20
CA VAL A 210 -16.66 -8.87 11.34
C VAL A 210 -15.93 -8.51 12.62
N TYR A 211 -14.93 -7.63 12.53
CA TYR A 211 -14.22 -7.05 13.65
C TYR A 211 -14.80 -5.68 13.98
N PHE A 212 -15.14 -5.49 15.23
CA PHE A 212 -15.83 -4.29 15.65
C PHE A 212 -15.39 -3.82 17.04
N ARG A 213 -15.64 -2.55 17.30
CA ARG A 213 -15.61 -1.95 18.63
C ARG A 213 -17.00 -1.50 19.02
N ILE A 214 -17.46 -1.88 20.22
CA ILE A 214 -18.73 -1.39 20.77
C ILE A 214 -18.50 -0.02 21.40
N VAL A 215 -19.18 1.00 20.86
CA VAL A 215 -19.19 2.34 21.42
C VAL A 215 -20.24 2.43 22.50
N ASP A 216 -21.48 2.01 22.22
CA ASP A 216 -22.58 1.95 23.18
C ASP A 216 -23.34 0.64 23.08
N GLY A 217 -24.03 0.32 24.18
CA GLY A 217 -24.91 -0.83 24.25
C GLY A 217 -24.21 -2.14 24.55
N THR A 218 -24.97 -3.22 24.35
CA THR A 218 -24.52 -4.60 24.58
C THR A 218 -24.89 -5.46 23.38
N LEU A 219 -23.91 -6.21 22.87
CA LEU A 219 -24.06 -7.18 21.80
C LEU A 219 -24.08 -8.58 22.38
N LYS A 220 -25.06 -9.43 21.98
CA LYS A 220 -25.24 -10.78 22.52
C LYS A 220 -25.33 -11.80 21.40
N LYS A 221 -24.85 -13.01 21.69
CA LYS A 221 -25.08 -14.18 20.84
C LYS A 221 -26.60 -14.40 20.64
N GLY A 222 -27.01 -14.66 19.39
CA GLY A 222 -28.43 -14.85 19.02
C GLY A 222 -29.20 -13.54 18.78
N MET A 223 -28.63 -12.37 19.05
CA MET A 223 -29.26 -11.08 18.80
C MET A 223 -29.42 -10.83 17.30
N SER A 224 -30.54 -10.23 16.90
CA SER A 224 -30.77 -9.72 15.55
C SER A 224 -30.18 -8.32 15.41
N ILE A 225 -29.27 -8.17 14.48
CA ILE A 225 -28.56 -6.91 14.20
C ILE A 225 -28.88 -6.38 12.80
N ARG A 226 -28.67 -5.08 12.62
CA ARG A 226 -28.78 -4.39 11.34
C ARG A 226 -27.52 -3.59 11.07
N MET A 227 -26.98 -3.71 9.88
CA MET A 227 -25.96 -2.83 9.33
C MET A 227 -26.63 -1.52 8.91
N MET A 228 -26.17 -0.37 9.41
CA MET A 228 -26.89 0.89 9.21
C MET A 228 -26.75 1.46 7.79
N ALA A 229 -25.59 1.26 7.13
CA ALA A 229 -25.35 1.73 5.78
C ALA A 229 -26.07 0.87 4.72
N SER A 230 -25.90 -0.46 4.77
CA SER A 230 -26.53 -1.38 3.80
C SER A 230 -27.99 -1.70 4.12
N GLY A 231 -28.41 -1.53 5.38
CA GLY A 231 -29.72 -1.94 5.88
C GLY A 231 -29.89 -3.45 6.04
N ALA A 232 -28.88 -4.26 5.73
CA ALA A 232 -28.89 -5.70 5.84
C ALA A 232 -29.07 -6.16 7.29
N GLN A 233 -29.87 -7.21 7.50
CA GLN A 233 -30.16 -7.75 8.83
C GLN A 233 -29.64 -9.18 8.95
N TYR A 234 -29.04 -9.46 10.09
CA TYR A 234 -28.44 -10.77 10.38
C TYR A 234 -28.67 -11.17 11.82
N GLN A 235 -28.64 -12.48 12.08
CA GLN A 235 -28.65 -13.02 13.44
C GLN A 235 -27.23 -13.43 13.82
N ILE A 236 -26.73 -12.97 14.97
CA ILE A 236 -25.41 -13.32 15.48
C ILE A 236 -25.36 -14.79 15.84
N LEU A 237 -24.50 -15.55 15.19
CA LEU A 237 -24.25 -16.96 15.49
C LEU A 237 -23.23 -17.11 16.61
N GLU A 238 -22.16 -16.32 16.55
CA GLU A 238 -21.07 -16.33 17.49
C GLU A 238 -20.50 -14.91 17.65
N CYS A 239 -20.11 -14.56 18.87
CA CYS A 239 -19.32 -13.35 19.15
C CYS A 239 -18.28 -13.66 20.21
N GLY A 240 -17.22 -12.86 20.29
CA GLY A 240 -16.16 -13.10 21.25
C GLY A 240 -14.98 -12.13 21.13
N LEU A 241 -13.91 -12.49 21.86
CA LEU A 241 -12.66 -11.73 21.92
C LEU A 241 -11.63 -12.31 20.95
N LEU A 242 -10.74 -11.45 20.49
CA LEU A 242 -9.64 -11.77 19.59
C LEU A 242 -8.40 -12.10 20.42
N ARG A 243 -8.12 -13.37 20.67
CA ARG A 243 -6.92 -13.79 21.40
C ARG A 243 -5.72 -13.96 20.45
N PRO A 244 -4.48 -13.90 20.93
CA PRO A 244 -3.28 -14.01 20.09
C PRO A 244 -3.26 -15.26 19.19
N LEU A 245 -3.75 -16.40 19.72
CA LEU A 245 -3.78 -17.69 19.01
C LEU A 245 -5.16 -18.08 18.47
N GLY A 246 -6.12 -17.14 18.37
CA GLY A 246 -7.43 -17.39 17.78
C GLY A 246 -8.59 -16.64 18.43
N TYR A 247 -9.77 -17.26 18.40
CA TYR A 247 -11.03 -16.64 18.82
C TYR A 247 -11.53 -17.26 20.12
N GLU A 248 -11.88 -16.43 21.10
CA GLU A 248 -12.51 -16.84 22.34
C GLU A 248 -13.99 -16.44 22.33
N SER A 249 -14.88 -17.43 22.16
CA SER A 249 -16.34 -17.18 22.12
C SER A 249 -16.87 -16.76 23.48
N CYS A 250 -17.75 -15.76 23.51
CA CYS A 250 -18.42 -15.31 24.73
C CYS A 250 -19.92 -15.10 24.51
N ALA A 251 -20.68 -15.02 25.61
CA ALA A 251 -22.13 -14.85 25.56
C ALA A 251 -22.53 -13.43 25.13
N GLN A 252 -21.76 -12.43 25.54
CA GLN A 252 -22.01 -11.03 25.27
C GLN A 252 -20.75 -10.18 25.33
N LEU A 253 -20.78 -9.05 24.63
CA LEU A 253 -19.80 -7.97 24.68
C LEU A 253 -20.52 -6.64 24.97
N GLN A 254 -19.86 -5.72 25.66
CA GLN A 254 -20.43 -4.46 26.15
C GLN A 254 -19.64 -3.25 25.64
N ALA A 255 -20.22 -2.05 25.82
CA ALA A 255 -19.58 -0.79 25.49
C ALA A 255 -18.09 -0.75 25.91
N GLY A 256 -17.23 -0.28 25.03
CA GLY A 256 -15.79 -0.21 25.19
C GLY A 256 -15.01 -1.45 24.73
N GLN A 257 -15.65 -2.58 24.53
CA GLN A 257 -14.96 -3.82 24.12
C GLN A 257 -14.74 -3.89 22.61
N VAL A 258 -13.60 -4.44 22.25
CA VAL A 258 -13.24 -4.85 20.89
C VAL A 258 -13.51 -6.36 20.78
N GLY A 259 -14.03 -6.80 19.64
CA GLY A 259 -14.34 -8.19 19.44
C GLY A 259 -14.67 -8.55 17.99
N TYR A 260 -15.10 -9.79 17.82
CA TYR A 260 -15.57 -10.31 16.55
C TYR A 260 -16.99 -10.86 16.63
N LEU A 261 -17.66 -10.91 15.49
CA LEU A 261 -18.90 -11.66 15.31
C LEU A 261 -18.92 -12.43 14.00
N THR A 262 -19.72 -13.50 13.98
CA THR A 262 -20.12 -14.21 12.77
C THR A 262 -21.65 -14.29 12.70
N ALA A 263 -22.22 -14.12 11.52
CA ALA A 263 -23.66 -14.07 11.33
C ALA A 263 -24.11 -14.69 9.99
N SER A 264 -23.38 -15.68 9.45
CA SER A 264 -23.62 -16.30 8.13
C SER A 264 -23.77 -15.26 7.00
N ILE A 265 -23.02 -14.19 7.08
CA ILE A 265 -22.99 -13.15 6.07
C ILE A 265 -22.30 -13.72 4.82
N LYS A 266 -23.03 -13.73 3.71
CA LYS A 266 -22.54 -14.28 2.43
C LYS A 266 -21.92 -13.24 1.52
N ASN A 267 -22.38 -11.99 1.65
CA ASN A 267 -21.94 -10.89 0.83
C ASN A 267 -21.15 -9.91 1.70
N VAL A 268 -19.83 -9.81 1.46
CA VAL A 268 -18.96 -8.91 2.22
C VAL A 268 -19.35 -7.44 2.02
N ARG A 269 -19.95 -7.09 0.89
CA ARG A 269 -20.44 -5.73 0.65
C ARG A 269 -21.51 -5.27 1.65
N ASP A 270 -22.14 -6.21 2.38
CA ASP A 270 -23.10 -5.88 3.42
C ASP A 270 -22.43 -5.47 4.74
N THR A 271 -21.11 -5.66 4.86
CA THR A 271 -20.29 -5.33 6.03
C THR A 271 -19.19 -4.36 5.67
N GLU A 272 -19.56 -3.21 5.10
CA GLU A 272 -18.58 -2.19 4.76
C GLU A 272 -17.83 -1.73 6.03
N VAL A 273 -16.52 -1.62 5.91
CA VAL A 273 -15.68 -1.05 6.98
C VAL A 273 -16.06 0.41 7.20
N GLY A 274 -16.28 0.79 8.47
CA GLY A 274 -16.82 2.09 8.84
C GLY A 274 -18.34 2.12 9.02
N ASP A 275 -19.06 1.02 8.71
CA ASP A 275 -20.48 0.93 9.01
C ASP A 275 -20.75 0.72 10.50
N THR A 276 -21.94 1.05 10.92
CA THR A 276 -22.40 0.90 12.29
C THR A 276 -23.34 -0.30 12.40
N ILE A 277 -23.06 -1.18 13.35
CA ILE A 277 -23.95 -2.28 13.74
C ILE A 277 -24.89 -1.77 14.83
N THR A 278 -26.20 -1.99 14.64
CA THR A 278 -27.22 -1.69 15.66
C THR A 278 -28.16 -2.87 15.86
N GLY A 279 -28.91 -2.87 16.98
CA GLY A 279 -29.94 -3.87 17.24
C GLY A 279 -31.17 -3.64 16.38
N VAL A 280 -31.85 -4.72 15.95
CA VAL A 280 -33.13 -4.62 15.18
C VAL A 280 -34.27 -4.20 16.09
N GLU A 281 -34.36 -4.71 17.31
CA GLU A 281 -35.43 -4.43 18.26
C GLU A 281 -35.38 -3.01 18.84
N HIS A 282 -34.17 -2.55 19.16
CA HIS A 282 -33.86 -1.22 19.70
C HIS A 282 -32.75 -0.55 18.88
N PRO A 283 -33.10 -0.04 17.68
CA PRO A 283 -32.08 0.56 16.81
C PRO A 283 -31.63 1.90 17.35
N ALA A 284 -30.35 2.19 17.18
CA ALA A 284 -29.78 3.52 17.40
C ALA A 284 -30.35 4.52 16.37
N ALA A 285 -30.52 5.77 16.81
CA ALA A 285 -31.06 6.83 15.97
C ALA A 285 -30.07 7.28 14.88
N GLU A 286 -28.77 7.31 15.22
CA GLU A 286 -27.72 7.83 14.36
C GLU A 286 -26.56 6.82 14.26
N ALA A 287 -26.00 6.70 13.05
CA ALA A 287 -24.78 5.94 12.82
C ALA A 287 -23.56 6.67 13.43
N LEU A 288 -22.53 5.90 13.77
CA LEU A 288 -21.24 6.45 14.13
C LEU A 288 -20.61 7.13 12.89
N PRO A 289 -19.74 8.12 13.09
CA PRO A 289 -18.94 8.66 11.99
C PRO A 289 -18.19 7.52 11.29
N GLY A 290 -18.49 7.34 10.01
CA GLY A 290 -17.83 6.32 9.19
C GLY A 290 -16.45 6.79 8.70
N TYR A 291 -15.71 5.87 8.12
CA TYR A 291 -14.43 6.20 7.49
C TYR A 291 -14.61 6.78 6.09
N ARG A 292 -13.65 7.58 5.65
CA ARG A 292 -13.56 7.95 4.24
C ARG A 292 -13.23 6.69 3.42
N LYS A 293 -13.91 6.50 2.28
CA LYS A 293 -13.58 5.38 1.40
C LYS A 293 -12.15 5.54 0.86
N ALA A 294 -11.41 4.44 0.86
CA ALA A 294 -10.10 4.42 0.22
C ALA A 294 -10.25 4.75 -1.26
N GLN A 295 -9.38 5.61 -1.77
CA GLN A 295 -9.33 5.95 -3.19
C GLN A 295 -8.09 5.34 -3.80
N SER A 296 -8.28 4.56 -4.86
CA SER A 296 -7.15 4.04 -5.61
C SER A 296 -6.39 5.19 -6.27
N MET A 297 -5.07 5.18 -6.12
CA MET A 297 -4.17 6.20 -6.67
C MET A 297 -3.39 5.67 -7.87
N VAL A 298 -3.10 4.37 -7.90
CA VAL A 298 -2.31 3.71 -8.92
C VAL A 298 -3.17 2.66 -9.62
N TYR A 299 -3.09 2.61 -10.94
CA TYR A 299 -3.86 1.68 -11.76
C TYR A 299 -2.93 0.93 -12.69
N CYS A 300 -3.09 -0.40 -12.78
CA CYS A 300 -2.44 -1.22 -13.80
C CYS A 300 -3.37 -2.31 -14.32
N GLY A 301 -3.12 -2.79 -15.53
CA GLY A 301 -3.76 -3.98 -16.06
C GLY A 301 -3.07 -5.23 -15.51
N VAL A 302 -3.84 -6.22 -15.08
CA VAL A 302 -3.36 -7.50 -14.58
C VAL A 302 -3.89 -8.60 -15.51
N TYR A 303 -2.99 -9.37 -16.06
CA TYR A 303 -3.30 -10.45 -17.04
C TYR A 303 -2.62 -11.73 -16.60
N THR A 304 -3.17 -12.88 -17.02
CA THR A 304 -2.50 -14.17 -16.85
C THR A 304 -1.64 -14.47 -18.07
N GLU A 305 -0.47 -15.07 -17.87
CA GLU A 305 0.40 -15.49 -18.97
C GLU A 305 -0.34 -16.51 -19.87
N ASP A 306 -1.09 -17.43 -19.26
CA ASP A 306 -2.02 -18.32 -19.95
C ASP A 306 -3.45 -17.75 -19.92
N GLY A 307 -3.93 -17.23 -21.04
CA GLY A 307 -5.26 -16.64 -21.17
C GLY A 307 -6.42 -17.57 -20.78
N SER A 308 -6.21 -18.90 -20.70
CA SER A 308 -7.22 -19.85 -20.21
C SER A 308 -7.48 -19.71 -18.72
N LYS A 309 -6.55 -19.15 -17.95
CA LYS A 309 -6.66 -18.88 -16.51
C LYS A 309 -7.40 -17.56 -16.16
N TYR A 310 -7.96 -16.84 -17.14
CA TYR A 310 -8.74 -15.61 -16.88
C TYR A 310 -9.88 -15.79 -15.87
N PRO A 311 -10.67 -16.90 -15.89
CA PRO A 311 -11.69 -17.13 -14.86
C PRO A 311 -11.08 -17.30 -13.46
N ASP A 312 -9.92 -17.96 -13.35
CA ASP A 312 -9.23 -18.17 -12.08
C ASP A 312 -8.71 -16.84 -11.51
N LEU A 313 -8.20 -15.96 -12.38
CA LEU A 313 -7.79 -14.61 -12.00
C LEU A 313 -8.97 -13.78 -11.45
N ARG A 314 -10.14 -13.87 -12.10
CA ARG A 314 -11.34 -13.19 -11.60
C ARG A 314 -11.71 -13.68 -10.21
N ASP A 315 -11.78 -15.00 -10.03
CA ASP A 315 -12.17 -15.61 -8.76
C ASP A 315 -11.14 -15.29 -7.64
N ALA A 316 -9.85 -15.20 -8.00
CA ALA A 316 -8.80 -14.79 -7.08
C ALA A 316 -8.94 -13.30 -6.67
N LEU A 317 -9.16 -12.41 -7.63
CA LEU A 317 -9.38 -10.97 -7.35
C LEU A 317 -10.64 -10.75 -6.51
N GLU A 318 -11.74 -11.45 -6.79
CA GLU A 318 -12.96 -11.43 -5.98
C GLU A 318 -12.69 -11.85 -4.53
N LYS A 319 -11.92 -12.93 -4.31
CA LYS A 319 -11.53 -13.39 -2.98
C LYS A 319 -10.61 -12.41 -2.26
N LEU A 320 -9.63 -11.82 -2.96
CA LEU A 320 -8.76 -10.82 -2.36
C LEU A 320 -9.54 -9.56 -1.97
N GLN A 321 -10.48 -9.10 -2.81
CA GLN A 321 -11.33 -7.94 -2.52
C GLN A 321 -12.20 -8.14 -1.28
N LEU A 322 -12.56 -9.39 -0.94
CA LEU A 322 -13.28 -9.70 0.31
C LEU A 322 -12.47 -9.34 1.56
N ASN A 323 -11.14 -9.46 1.47
CA ASN A 323 -10.23 -9.19 2.57
C ASN A 323 -9.50 -7.85 2.45
N ASP A 324 -9.64 -7.18 1.32
CA ASP A 324 -9.03 -5.88 1.03
C ASP A 324 -10.02 -4.97 0.29
N ALA A 325 -10.74 -4.16 1.07
CA ALA A 325 -11.76 -3.25 0.55
C ALA A 325 -11.18 -2.10 -0.31
N SER A 326 -9.86 -1.90 -0.30
CA SER A 326 -9.20 -0.87 -1.09
C SER A 326 -8.91 -1.32 -2.53
N LEU A 327 -8.86 -2.64 -2.77
CA LEU A 327 -8.67 -3.21 -4.11
C LEU A 327 -9.92 -3.01 -4.95
N THR A 328 -9.77 -2.34 -6.09
CA THR A 328 -10.82 -2.21 -7.10
C THR A 328 -10.38 -2.87 -8.39
N PHE A 329 -11.30 -3.51 -9.13
CA PHE A 329 -10.97 -4.09 -10.41
C PHE A 329 -12.17 -4.10 -11.36
N GLU A 330 -11.89 -3.95 -12.64
CA GLU A 330 -12.86 -3.98 -13.73
C GLU A 330 -12.32 -4.82 -14.89
N PRO A 331 -13.16 -5.55 -15.65
CA PRO A 331 -12.72 -6.29 -16.82
C PRO A 331 -12.05 -5.39 -17.84
N GLU A 332 -10.91 -5.83 -18.36
CA GLU A 332 -10.14 -5.14 -19.39
C GLU A 332 -9.73 -6.13 -20.49
N SER A 333 -9.48 -5.61 -21.68
CA SER A 333 -8.93 -6.40 -22.79
C SER A 333 -7.80 -5.65 -23.47
N SER A 334 -6.72 -6.36 -23.76
CA SER A 334 -5.58 -5.87 -24.51
C SER A 334 -5.43 -6.66 -25.80
N ALA A 335 -5.10 -5.99 -26.89
CA ALA A 335 -4.84 -6.66 -28.16
C ALA A 335 -3.60 -7.57 -28.09
N ALA A 336 -2.65 -7.24 -27.21
CA ALA A 336 -1.42 -7.99 -27.03
C ALA A 336 -1.53 -9.12 -26.00
N LEU A 337 -2.29 -8.91 -24.89
CA LEU A 337 -2.34 -9.79 -23.72
C LEU A 337 -3.67 -10.55 -23.57
N GLY A 338 -4.70 -10.21 -24.36
CA GLY A 338 -6.02 -10.83 -24.28
C GLY A 338 -6.88 -10.23 -23.17
N PHE A 339 -7.65 -11.08 -22.46
CA PHE A 339 -8.53 -10.65 -21.38
C PHE A 339 -7.79 -10.59 -20.05
N GLY A 340 -8.07 -9.55 -19.27
CA GLY A 340 -7.50 -9.30 -17.95
C GLY A 340 -8.40 -8.37 -17.14
N PHE A 341 -7.81 -7.72 -16.14
CA PHE A 341 -8.51 -6.78 -15.29
C PHE A 341 -7.69 -5.50 -15.12
N ARG A 342 -8.37 -4.37 -15.19
CA ARG A 342 -7.84 -3.09 -14.73
C ARG A 342 -8.03 -2.99 -13.24
N CYS A 343 -6.93 -3.01 -12.50
CA CYS A 343 -6.93 -2.97 -11.05
C CYS A 343 -6.47 -1.60 -10.54
N GLY A 344 -7.13 -1.13 -9.47
CA GLY A 344 -6.77 0.09 -8.76
C GLY A 344 -6.22 -0.24 -7.37
N PHE A 345 -5.13 0.42 -7.01
CA PHE A 345 -4.34 0.19 -5.80
C PHE A 345 -4.10 1.49 -5.03
N LEU A 346 -3.79 1.40 -3.74
CA LEU A 346 -3.46 2.56 -2.91
C LEU A 346 -2.12 3.18 -3.27
N GLY A 347 -1.13 2.35 -3.65
CA GLY A 347 0.22 2.77 -4.01
C GLY A 347 1.01 1.63 -4.63
N MET A 348 2.31 1.81 -4.81
CA MET A 348 3.17 0.80 -5.44
C MET A 348 3.40 -0.41 -4.55
N LEU A 349 3.62 -0.23 -3.25
CA LEU A 349 3.78 -1.36 -2.33
C LEU A 349 2.51 -2.20 -2.27
N HIS A 350 1.34 -1.56 -2.28
CA HIS A 350 0.06 -2.27 -2.35
C HIS A 350 -0.07 -3.07 -3.66
N THR A 351 0.37 -2.52 -4.80
CA THR A 351 0.39 -3.23 -6.09
C THR A 351 1.25 -4.50 -6.01
N GLU A 352 2.47 -4.38 -5.48
CA GLU A 352 3.39 -5.51 -5.32
C GLU A 352 2.83 -6.59 -4.39
N VAL A 353 2.25 -6.19 -3.26
CA VAL A 353 1.64 -7.12 -2.30
C VAL A 353 0.50 -7.91 -2.94
N ILE A 354 -0.41 -7.25 -3.65
CA ILE A 354 -1.54 -7.92 -4.31
C ILE A 354 -1.03 -8.85 -5.43
N GLN A 355 -0.04 -8.42 -6.22
CA GLN A 355 0.56 -9.27 -7.24
C GLN A 355 1.18 -10.53 -6.63
N GLU A 356 2.03 -10.41 -5.61
CA GLU A 356 2.65 -11.55 -4.95
C GLU A 356 1.62 -12.48 -4.30
N ARG A 357 0.55 -11.95 -3.74
CA ARG A 357 -0.55 -12.75 -3.19
C ARG A 357 -1.27 -13.55 -4.28
N LEU A 358 -1.57 -12.93 -5.44
CA LEU A 358 -2.17 -13.63 -6.57
C LEU A 358 -1.27 -14.75 -7.08
N GLU A 359 0.04 -14.52 -7.14
CA GLU A 359 1.02 -15.52 -7.58
C GLU A 359 1.16 -16.67 -6.56
N ARG A 360 1.30 -16.36 -5.26
CA ARG A 360 1.60 -17.36 -4.22
C ARG A 360 0.36 -18.09 -3.69
N GLU A 361 -0.75 -17.36 -3.42
CA GLU A 361 -1.95 -17.95 -2.82
C GLU A 361 -2.84 -18.65 -3.87
N PHE A 362 -2.77 -18.22 -5.14
CA PHE A 362 -3.65 -18.71 -6.22
C PHE A 362 -2.92 -19.40 -7.38
N ASP A 363 -1.59 -19.51 -7.32
CA ASP A 363 -0.74 -20.17 -8.34
C ASP A 363 -0.98 -19.61 -9.76
N LEU A 364 -0.99 -18.28 -9.86
CA LEU A 364 -1.20 -17.53 -11.10
C LEU A 364 0.12 -16.91 -11.57
N ASP A 365 0.51 -17.19 -12.81
CA ASP A 365 1.59 -16.47 -13.48
C ASP A 365 1.00 -15.19 -14.10
N LEU A 366 1.46 -14.03 -13.64
CA LEU A 366 0.85 -12.75 -13.96
C LEU A 366 1.75 -11.88 -14.85
N ILE A 367 1.09 -11.10 -15.69
CA ILE A 367 1.69 -10.00 -16.43
C ILE A 367 0.99 -8.72 -15.99
N THR A 368 1.75 -7.75 -15.46
CA THR A 368 1.24 -6.44 -15.09
C THR A 368 1.68 -5.39 -16.10
N THR A 369 0.77 -4.48 -16.45
CA THR A 369 1.11 -3.33 -17.31
C THR A 369 1.78 -2.23 -16.49
N LEU A 370 2.38 -1.26 -17.17
CA LEU A 370 2.96 -0.09 -16.51
C LEU A 370 1.91 0.60 -15.62
N PRO A 371 2.27 0.94 -14.37
CA PRO A 371 1.38 1.69 -13.49
C PRO A 371 1.01 3.05 -14.09
N SER A 372 -0.22 3.48 -13.88
CA SER A 372 -0.72 4.79 -14.33
C SER A 372 -1.59 5.42 -13.25
N VAL A 373 -1.83 6.72 -13.40
CA VAL A 373 -2.77 7.48 -12.57
C VAL A 373 -4.04 7.77 -13.37
N ILE A 374 -5.11 8.24 -12.72
CA ILE A 374 -6.29 8.73 -13.42
C ILE A 374 -6.00 10.15 -13.92
N TYR A 375 -6.15 10.35 -15.23
CA TYR A 375 -6.14 11.66 -15.86
C TYR A 375 -7.57 12.12 -16.12
N LYS A 376 -7.86 13.41 -15.97
CA LYS A 376 -9.13 14.02 -16.35
C LYS A 376 -8.94 14.75 -17.68
N VAL A 377 -9.65 14.31 -18.70
CA VAL A 377 -9.56 14.90 -20.04
C VAL A 377 -10.90 15.53 -20.40
N THR A 378 -10.90 16.84 -20.57
CA THR A 378 -12.05 17.59 -21.08
C THR A 378 -11.96 17.65 -22.60
N LYS A 379 -12.98 17.15 -23.27
CA LYS A 379 -13.09 17.19 -24.73
C LYS A 379 -13.62 18.55 -25.20
N THR A 380 -13.44 18.85 -26.48
CA THR A 380 -13.93 20.07 -27.13
C THR A 380 -15.46 20.23 -27.10
N ASP A 381 -16.20 19.13 -26.89
CA ASP A 381 -17.64 19.12 -26.69
C ASP A 381 -18.06 19.39 -25.23
N GLY A 382 -17.12 19.62 -24.33
CA GLY A 382 -17.33 19.84 -22.90
C GLY A 382 -17.45 18.58 -22.06
N THR A 383 -17.36 17.39 -22.66
CA THR A 383 -17.44 16.12 -21.91
C THR A 383 -16.13 15.88 -21.15
N VAL A 384 -16.23 15.59 -19.87
CA VAL A 384 -15.06 15.18 -19.03
C VAL A 384 -14.99 13.67 -18.97
N VAL A 385 -13.83 13.11 -19.33
CA VAL A 385 -13.55 11.68 -19.31
C VAL A 385 -12.41 11.40 -18.34
N ASN A 386 -12.60 10.46 -17.43
CA ASN A 386 -11.52 9.92 -16.61
C ASN A 386 -10.77 8.86 -17.41
N VAL A 387 -9.47 9.03 -17.53
CA VAL A 387 -8.59 8.13 -18.30
C VAL A 387 -7.60 7.50 -17.34
N ASP A 388 -7.81 6.26 -17.03
CA ASP A 388 -6.92 5.40 -16.23
C ASP A 388 -6.04 4.50 -17.09
N ASN A 389 -6.50 4.19 -18.32
CA ASN A 389 -5.80 3.39 -19.31
C ASN A 389 -5.35 4.26 -20.50
N PRO A 390 -4.06 4.23 -20.90
CA PRO A 390 -3.57 4.96 -22.06
C PRO A 390 -4.31 4.63 -23.37
N HIS A 391 -4.88 3.42 -23.49
CA HIS A 391 -5.69 3.04 -24.65
C HIS A 391 -6.91 3.95 -24.85
N ASN A 392 -7.52 4.37 -23.73
CA ASN A 392 -8.72 5.22 -23.71
C ASN A 392 -8.42 6.72 -23.85
N TYR A 393 -7.14 7.10 -24.02
CA TYR A 393 -6.77 8.51 -24.18
C TYR A 393 -7.32 9.06 -25.50
N PRO A 394 -8.12 10.14 -25.48
CA PRO A 394 -8.74 10.70 -26.68
C PRO A 394 -7.71 11.18 -27.70
N ASP A 395 -8.14 11.27 -28.97
CA ASP A 395 -7.33 11.87 -30.01
C ASP A 395 -6.98 13.33 -29.66
N PRO A 396 -5.74 13.78 -29.84
CA PRO A 396 -5.33 15.15 -29.50
C PRO A 396 -6.21 16.26 -30.11
N SER A 397 -6.84 16.01 -31.26
CA SER A 397 -7.71 16.98 -31.95
C SER A 397 -9.02 17.27 -31.23
N VAL A 398 -9.48 16.35 -30.36
CA VAL A 398 -10.73 16.51 -29.59
C VAL A 398 -10.49 16.84 -28.12
N ILE A 399 -9.24 17.02 -27.71
CA ILE A 399 -8.89 17.40 -26.33
C ILE A 399 -8.90 18.93 -26.22
N ALA A 400 -9.71 19.46 -25.32
CA ALA A 400 -9.68 20.87 -24.93
C ALA A 400 -8.70 21.10 -23.78
N GLU A 401 -8.69 20.22 -22.78
CA GLU A 401 -7.85 20.30 -21.59
C GLU A 401 -7.54 18.91 -21.06
N ALA A 402 -6.32 18.70 -20.60
CA ALA A 402 -5.94 17.49 -19.89
C ALA A 402 -5.35 17.85 -18.51
N GLN A 403 -5.81 17.16 -17.49
CA GLN A 403 -5.41 17.38 -16.10
C GLN A 403 -4.83 16.11 -15.50
N GLU A 404 -3.79 16.26 -14.68
CA GLU A 404 -3.17 15.18 -13.90
C GLU A 404 -3.32 15.41 -12.40
N PRO A 405 -3.35 14.35 -11.58
CA PRO A 405 -3.42 14.46 -10.12
C PRO A 405 -2.10 14.95 -9.56
N PHE A 406 -2.17 15.94 -8.67
CA PHE A 406 -1.06 16.43 -7.87
C PHE A 406 -1.17 15.97 -6.43
N VAL A 407 -0.04 15.82 -5.78
CA VAL A 407 0.09 15.48 -4.37
C VAL A 407 0.88 16.56 -3.63
N LYS A 408 0.53 16.76 -2.38
CA LYS A 408 1.39 17.45 -1.41
C LYS A 408 2.40 16.44 -0.93
N VAL A 409 3.65 16.80 -0.94
CA VAL A 409 4.78 15.96 -0.56
C VAL A 409 5.51 16.60 0.59
N SER A 410 5.73 15.85 1.67
CA SER A 410 6.57 16.21 2.80
C SER A 410 7.80 15.30 2.81
N ILE A 411 8.98 15.89 2.74
CA ILE A 411 10.26 15.18 2.80
C ILE A 411 11.01 15.63 4.04
N LEU A 412 11.18 14.73 4.99
CA LEU A 412 11.97 14.96 6.17
C LEU A 412 13.39 14.44 5.96
N THR A 413 14.39 15.28 6.23
CA THR A 413 15.78 14.94 5.92
C THR A 413 16.77 15.75 6.79
N PRO A 414 17.98 15.21 7.06
CA PRO A 414 19.06 16.01 7.58
C PRO A 414 19.44 17.15 6.61
N ASN A 415 19.75 18.32 7.18
CA ASN A 415 20.03 19.55 6.43
C ASN A 415 21.14 19.38 5.35
N GLU A 416 22.12 18.50 5.58
CA GLU A 416 23.19 18.22 4.63
C GLU A 416 22.72 17.66 3.29
N TYR A 417 21.52 17.01 3.23
CA TYR A 417 20.98 16.40 1.99
C TYR A 417 20.02 17.31 1.23
N VAL A 418 19.61 18.46 1.78
CA VAL A 418 18.69 19.40 1.13
C VAL A 418 19.17 19.76 -0.29
N GLY A 419 20.49 20.01 -0.44
CA GLY A 419 21.12 20.33 -1.72
C GLY A 419 21.02 19.20 -2.77
N ASN A 420 20.84 17.95 -2.37
CA ASN A 420 20.67 16.80 -3.27
C ASN A 420 19.20 16.59 -3.62
N ILE A 421 18.28 16.88 -2.68
CA ILE A 421 16.84 16.64 -2.81
C ILE A 421 16.19 17.69 -3.70
N MET A 422 16.53 18.97 -3.54
CA MET A 422 15.90 20.04 -4.31
C MET A 422 16.02 19.86 -5.84
N PRO A 423 17.20 19.52 -6.41
CA PRO A 423 17.32 19.24 -7.84
C PRO A 423 16.51 17.99 -8.26
N LEU A 424 16.45 16.94 -7.40
CA LEU A 424 15.66 15.74 -7.67
C LEU A 424 14.17 16.09 -7.79
N CYS A 425 13.62 16.84 -6.84
CA CYS A 425 12.23 17.28 -6.88
C CYS A 425 11.95 18.17 -8.09
N GLN A 426 12.85 19.09 -8.42
CA GLN A 426 12.71 19.96 -9.60
C GLN A 426 12.74 19.14 -10.90
N ASP A 427 13.61 18.13 -11.02
CA ASP A 427 13.60 17.25 -12.19
C ASP A 427 12.29 16.47 -12.31
N ARG A 428 11.61 16.15 -11.20
CA ARG A 428 10.29 15.53 -11.15
C ARG A 428 9.13 16.53 -11.21
N ARG A 429 9.34 17.73 -11.75
CA ARG A 429 8.34 18.80 -11.89
C ARG A 429 7.72 19.24 -10.55
N GLY A 430 8.46 19.04 -9.45
CA GLY A 430 8.05 19.46 -8.13
C GLY A 430 8.07 20.98 -7.98
N GLU A 431 6.97 21.53 -7.48
CA GLU A 431 6.85 22.93 -7.08
C GLU A 431 7.22 23.06 -5.61
N PHE A 432 8.33 23.69 -5.31
CA PHE A 432 8.73 24.01 -3.95
C PHE A 432 7.71 24.95 -3.30
N LYS A 433 7.26 24.64 -2.10
CA LYS A 433 6.32 25.48 -1.33
C LYS A 433 7.02 26.19 -0.20
N ASP A 434 7.53 25.43 0.74
CA ASP A 434 8.28 25.95 1.88
C ASP A 434 9.28 24.91 2.40
N MET A 435 10.07 25.35 3.36
CA MET A 435 11.05 24.54 4.06
C MET A 435 11.04 24.97 5.53
N GLN A 436 10.84 24.02 6.42
CA GLN A 436 10.81 24.25 7.84
C GLN A 436 11.99 23.55 8.52
N TYR A 437 12.70 24.28 9.35
CA TYR A 437 13.71 23.70 10.22
C TYR A 437 13.00 23.23 11.49
N LEU A 438 12.91 21.93 11.68
CA LEU A 438 12.32 21.33 12.87
C LEU A 438 13.32 21.33 14.02
N ASP A 439 14.61 21.16 13.69
CA ASP A 439 15.76 21.26 14.58
C ASP A 439 16.97 21.83 13.82
N THR A 440 18.10 22.02 14.50
CA THR A 440 19.36 22.50 13.92
C THR A 440 19.84 21.68 12.73
N ASN A 441 19.57 20.37 12.74
CA ASN A 441 20.00 19.42 11.72
C ASN A 441 18.87 18.79 10.91
N LEU A 442 17.61 18.93 11.32
CA LEU A 442 16.46 18.28 10.70
C LEU A 442 15.58 19.29 9.97
N VAL A 443 15.29 19.02 8.71
CA VAL A 443 14.53 19.91 7.83
C VAL A 443 13.39 19.16 7.19
N GLU A 444 12.22 19.78 7.16
CA GLU A 444 11.07 19.33 6.39
C GLU A 444 10.89 20.18 5.14
N LEU A 445 10.86 19.53 3.99
CA LEU A 445 10.67 20.16 2.67
C LEU A 445 9.26 19.88 2.16
N HIS A 446 8.51 20.92 1.83
CA HIS A 446 7.17 20.80 1.30
C HIS A 446 7.15 21.09 -0.20
N TYR A 447 6.62 20.15 -0.96
CA TYR A 447 6.46 20.24 -2.42
C TYR A 447 5.03 19.94 -2.84
N GLN A 448 4.65 20.44 -4.01
CA GLN A 448 3.53 19.90 -4.78
C GLN A 448 4.08 19.25 -6.03
N MET A 449 3.75 17.98 -6.25
CA MET A 449 4.32 17.18 -7.34
C MET A 449 3.22 16.43 -8.08
N PRO A 450 3.37 16.18 -9.38
CA PRO A 450 2.49 15.25 -10.07
C PRO A 450 2.64 13.83 -9.52
N LEU A 451 1.54 13.18 -9.20
CA LEU A 451 1.57 11.81 -8.65
C LEU A 451 2.32 10.84 -9.57
N ASN A 452 2.15 10.98 -10.89
CA ASN A 452 2.82 10.13 -11.87
C ASN A 452 4.36 10.21 -11.84
N GLU A 453 4.94 11.28 -11.31
CA GLU A 453 6.40 11.43 -11.17
C GLU A 453 6.94 10.78 -9.88
N ILE A 454 6.06 10.43 -8.95
CA ILE A 454 6.40 9.82 -7.65
C ILE A 454 6.29 8.31 -7.69
N ILE A 455 5.25 7.77 -8.34
CA ILE A 455 4.89 6.34 -8.27
C ILE A 455 5.92 5.37 -8.86
N TYR A 456 6.92 5.83 -9.62
CA TYR A 456 7.89 4.91 -10.25
C TYR A 456 9.12 4.66 -9.36
N ASP A 457 10.10 5.53 -9.42
CA ASP A 457 11.42 5.33 -8.81
C ASP A 457 11.85 6.49 -7.90
N PHE A 458 10.90 7.38 -7.57
CA PHE A 458 11.22 8.59 -6.79
C PHE A 458 11.71 8.26 -5.39
N PHE A 459 11.02 7.35 -4.69
CA PHE A 459 11.37 6.96 -3.32
C PHE A 459 12.76 6.31 -3.24
N ASP A 460 13.04 5.37 -4.14
CA ASP A 460 14.34 4.70 -4.20
C ASP A 460 15.46 5.68 -4.56
N THR A 461 15.19 6.60 -5.50
CA THR A 461 16.12 7.65 -5.88
C THR A 461 16.38 8.61 -4.71
N LEU A 462 15.33 8.98 -3.97
CA LEU A 462 15.43 9.83 -2.79
C LEU A 462 16.30 9.16 -1.71
N LYS A 463 16.05 7.90 -1.39
CA LYS A 463 16.86 7.11 -0.45
C LYS A 463 18.32 7.00 -0.91
N ALA A 464 18.55 6.73 -2.18
CA ALA A 464 19.91 6.64 -2.72
C ALA A 464 20.67 7.96 -2.61
N HIS A 465 20.02 9.11 -2.86
CA HIS A 465 20.64 10.44 -2.78
C HIS A 465 20.90 10.91 -1.34
N THR A 466 20.21 10.31 -0.37
CA THR A 466 20.30 10.67 1.04
C THR A 466 20.89 9.58 1.92
N LYS A 467 21.46 8.53 1.32
CA LYS A 467 21.99 7.35 2.03
C LYS A 467 20.96 6.68 2.97
N GLY A 468 19.68 6.78 2.64
CA GLY A 468 18.59 6.24 3.43
C GLY A 468 18.05 7.16 4.52
N TYR A 469 18.60 8.36 4.71
CA TYR A 469 18.20 9.28 5.78
C TYR A 469 16.97 10.12 5.48
N ALA A 470 16.53 10.23 4.22
CA ALA A 470 15.29 10.95 3.92
C ALA A 470 14.08 10.04 3.99
N SER A 471 13.04 10.52 4.63
CA SER A 471 11.71 9.92 4.61
C SER A 471 10.73 10.77 3.81
N LEU A 472 9.73 10.11 3.24
CA LEU A 472 8.75 10.69 2.34
C LEU A 472 7.35 10.37 2.84
N ASP A 473 6.49 11.38 2.86
CA ASP A 473 5.05 11.24 2.95
C ASP A 473 4.37 12.05 1.86
N TYR A 474 3.19 11.61 1.39
CA TYR A 474 2.43 12.34 0.38
C TYR A 474 0.92 12.17 0.51
N GLU A 475 0.18 13.22 0.17
CA GLU A 475 -1.26 13.29 0.24
C GLU A 475 -1.82 13.81 -1.09
N LEU A 476 -2.93 13.20 -1.57
CA LEU A 476 -3.65 13.71 -2.76
C LEU A 476 -4.10 15.15 -2.52
N SER A 477 -3.86 16.01 -3.51
CA SER A 477 -4.24 17.41 -3.49
C SER A 477 -5.34 17.68 -4.53
N ASP A 478 -4.97 18.23 -5.66
CA ASP A 478 -5.86 18.71 -6.69
C ASP A 478 -5.50 18.13 -8.08
N TYR A 479 -6.37 18.34 -9.04
CA TYR A 479 -6.08 18.07 -10.45
C TYR A 479 -5.64 19.38 -11.11
N ARG A 480 -4.55 19.32 -11.89
CA ARG A 480 -4.01 20.49 -12.59
C ARG A 480 -3.83 20.23 -14.06
N THR A 481 -4.09 21.28 -14.84
CA THR A 481 -3.86 21.27 -16.28
C THR A 481 -2.38 21.05 -16.58
N SER A 482 -2.11 20.10 -17.48
CA SER A 482 -0.77 19.73 -17.92
C SER A 482 -0.74 19.38 -19.40
N ASP A 483 0.41 19.63 -20.05
CA ASP A 483 0.62 19.23 -21.45
C ASP A 483 0.94 17.73 -21.54
N LEU A 484 -0.12 16.91 -21.49
CA LEU A 484 -0.04 15.47 -21.50
C LEU A 484 -0.07 14.92 -22.92
N VAL A 485 0.76 13.92 -23.16
CA VAL A 485 0.82 13.20 -24.43
C VAL A 485 0.78 11.70 -24.20
N LYS A 486 0.08 11.01 -25.09
CA LYS A 486 0.14 9.55 -25.16
C LYS A 486 1.37 9.14 -25.98
N VAL A 487 2.14 8.23 -25.42
CA VAL A 487 3.28 7.59 -26.09
C VAL A 487 2.89 6.16 -26.43
N ASP A 488 2.79 5.88 -27.71
CA ASP A 488 2.53 4.53 -28.24
C ASP A 488 3.85 3.78 -28.45
N LEU A 489 3.90 2.54 -28.00
CA LEU A 489 5.04 1.67 -28.22
C LEU A 489 4.75 0.72 -29.39
N LEU A 490 5.72 0.62 -30.32
CA LEU A 490 5.62 -0.25 -31.49
C LEU A 490 6.77 -1.24 -31.49
N LEU A 491 6.45 -2.51 -31.66
CA LEU A 491 7.41 -3.59 -31.85
C LEU A 491 7.25 -4.17 -33.26
N ASN A 492 8.31 -4.15 -34.02
CA ASN A 492 8.32 -4.54 -35.42
C ASN A 492 7.29 -3.80 -36.30
N GLY A 493 6.78 -2.65 -35.83
CA GLY A 493 5.77 -1.84 -36.49
C GLY A 493 4.35 -2.03 -35.93
N ASP A 494 4.12 -3.04 -35.13
CA ASP A 494 2.84 -3.30 -34.48
C ASP A 494 2.77 -2.59 -33.13
N GLN A 495 1.66 -1.94 -32.84
CA GLN A 495 1.43 -1.24 -31.56
C GLN A 495 1.19 -2.26 -30.45
N VAL A 496 1.88 -2.06 -29.33
CA VAL A 496 1.70 -2.81 -28.08
C VAL A 496 1.04 -1.90 -27.07
N ASP A 497 -0.27 -2.02 -26.94
CA ASP A 497 -1.11 -1.20 -26.08
C ASP A 497 -0.71 -1.31 -24.60
N ALA A 498 -0.36 -2.50 -24.13
CA ALA A 498 0.05 -2.78 -22.75
C ALA A 498 1.33 -2.03 -22.30
N LEU A 499 2.17 -1.59 -23.25
CA LEU A 499 3.39 -0.83 -22.98
C LEU A 499 3.25 0.66 -23.33
N SER A 500 2.08 1.10 -23.80
CA SER A 500 1.79 2.51 -24.04
C SER A 500 1.57 3.23 -22.72
N PHE A 501 1.95 4.52 -22.66
CA PHE A 501 1.80 5.31 -21.43
C PHE A 501 1.47 6.78 -21.73
N ILE A 502 0.96 7.49 -20.72
CA ILE A 502 0.70 8.93 -20.75
C ILE A 502 1.79 9.60 -19.92
N ALA A 503 2.35 10.68 -20.43
CA ALA A 503 3.36 11.47 -19.73
C ALA A 503 3.26 12.96 -20.12
N HIS A 504 3.83 13.82 -19.28
CA HIS A 504 4.07 15.21 -19.66
C HIS A 504 5.02 15.28 -20.87
N ARG A 505 4.74 16.19 -21.81
CA ARG A 505 5.48 16.30 -23.09
C ARG A 505 7.00 16.35 -22.90
N ASP A 506 7.49 17.14 -21.94
CA ASP A 506 8.91 17.30 -21.69
C ASP A 506 9.58 16.01 -21.16
N LYS A 507 8.81 15.16 -20.47
CA LYS A 507 9.29 13.88 -19.90
C LYS A 507 9.04 12.67 -20.81
N ALA A 508 8.23 12.85 -21.87
CA ALA A 508 7.87 11.77 -22.78
C ALA A 508 9.09 11.17 -23.50
N TYR A 509 10.01 11.99 -24.02
CA TYR A 509 11.19 11.50 -24.73
C TYR A 509 12.17 10.74 -23.83
N PRO A 510 12.66 11.30 -22.69
CA PRO A 510 13.60 10.58 -21.84
C PRO A 510 13.02 9.28 -21.28
N ARG A 511 11.72 9.24 -20.94
CA ARG A 511 11.04 8.04 -20.47
C ARG A 511 10.91 7.00 -21.60
N ALA A 512 10.47 7.41 -22.77
CA ALA A 512 10.35 6.54 -23.94
C ALA A 512 11.70 5.92 -24.35
N ARG A 513 12.78 6.71 -24.32
CA ARG A 513 14.12 6.22 -24.61
C ARG A 513 14.58 5.17 -23.62
N ARG A 514 14.44 5.42 -22.31
CA ARG A 514 14.80 4.49 -21.24
C ARG A 514 14.02 3.17 -21.35
N LEU A 515 12.72 3.26 -21.64
CA LEU A 515 11.89 2.06 -21.87
C LEU A 515 12.35 1.27 -23.10
N CYS A 516 12.65 1.94 -24.22
CA CYS A 516 13.17 1.25 -25.42
C CYS A 516 14.52 0.57 -25.16
N GLU A 517 15.41 1.19 -24.36
CA GLU A 517 16.70 0.62 -23.96
C GLU A 517 16.52 -0.64 -23.09
N LYS A 518 15.64 -0.59 -22.07
CA LYS A 518 15.31 -1.74 -21.23
C LYS A 518 14.65 -2.89 -22.01
N LEU A 519 13.69 -2.59 -22.88
CA LEU A 519 13.06 -3.58 -23.72
C LEU A 519 14.06 -4.27 -24.66
N LYS A 520 15.05 -3.54 -25.18
CA LYS A 520 16.12 -4.12 -26.00
C LYS A 520 16.99 -5.13 -25.22
N GLU A 521 17.17 -4.92 -23.93
CA GLU A 521 17.92 -5.83 -23.05
C GLU A 521 17.12 -7.09 -22.76
N ASN A 522 15.81 -6.96 -22.51
CA ASN A 522 14.93 -8.04 -22.08
C ASN A 522 14.38 -8.87 -23.26
N ILE A 523 14.24 -8.28 -24.45
CA ILE A 523 13.74 -9.04 -25.61
C ILE A 523 14.86 -9.91 -26.19
N PRO A 524 14.69 -11.24 -26.24
CA PRO A 524 15.70 -12.15 -26.78
C PRO A 524 15.88 -11.94 -28.29
N ARG A 525 17.12 -12.11 -28.76
CA ARG A 525 17.45 -12.01 -30.17
C ARG A 525 16.70 -13.07 -30.95
N GLN A 526 16.00 -12.66 -32.00
CA GLN A 526 15.28 -13.53 -32.92
C GLN A 526 16.03 -13.71 -34.25
N LEU A 527 15.49 -14.54 -35.16
CA LEU A 527 16.08 -14.78 -36.48
C LEU A 527 16.01 -13.53 -37.38
N PHE A 528 15.24 -12.53 -37.00
CA PHE A 528 15.09 -11.25 -37.70
C PHE A 528 15.35 -10.09 -36.73
N GLU A 529 15.50 -8.91 -37.29
CA GLU A 529 15.70 -7.67 -36.53
C GLU A 529 14.36 -7.17 -36.00
N VAL A 530 14.30 -6.87 -34.68
CA VAL A 530 13.11 -6.33 -34.04
C VAL A 530 13.35 -4.86 -33.72
N PRO A 531 12.78 -3.91 -34.48
CA PRO A 531 12.78 -2.50 -34.11
C PRO A 531 11.78 -2.25 -32.98
N ILE A 532 12.23 -1.55 -31.95
CA ILE A 532 11.46 -1.06 -30.82
C ILE A 532 11.34 0.45 -31.04
N GLN A 533 10.13 0.97 -31.11
CA GLN A 533 9.89 2.37 -31.43
C GLN A 533 8.85 2.95 -30.46
N ALA A 534 9.07 4.17 -30.00
CA ALA A 534 8.08 4.94 -29.28
C ALA A 534 7.63 6.14 -30.13
N ALA A 535 6.33 6.37 -30.19
CA ALA A 535 5.74 7.40 -31.04
C ALA A 535 4.69 8.24 -30.31
N ILE A 536 4.60 9.52 -30.66
CA ILE A 536 3.54 10.45 -30.23
C ILE A 536 2.78 10.86 -31.49
N GLY A 537 1.47 10.56 -31.57
CA GLY A 537 0.64 10.90 -32.71
C GLY A 537 1.22 10.40 -34.06
N GLY A 538 1.81 9.18 -34.06
CA GLY A 538 2.43 8.58 -35.23
C GLY A 538 3.88 9.04 -35.53
N ARG A 539 4.39 10.07 -34.85
CA ARG A 539 5.78 10.54 -34.98
C ARG A 539 6.69 9.78 -34.03
N ILE A 540 7.67 9.04 -34.57
CA ILE A 540 8.65 8.33 -33.76
C ILE A 540 9.55 9.32 -33.02
N ILE A 541 9.61 9.20 -31.67
CA ILE A 541 10.44 10.02 -30.79
C ILE A 541 11.66 9.26 -30.28
N ALA A 542 11.56 7.93 -30.07
CA ALA A 542 12.68 7.11 -29.65
C ALA A 542 12.69 5.79 -30.45
N ARG A 543 13.88 5.24 -30.68
CA ARG A 543 14.06 3.98 -31.41
C ARG A 543 15.27 3.22 -30.91
N GLU A 544 15.07 1.93 -30.65
CA GLU A 544 16.10 0.95 -30.43
C GLU A 544 15.88 -0.27 -31.32
N THR A 545 16.86 -1.18 -31.40
CA THR A 545 16.76 -2.34 -32.28
C THR A 545 17.43 -3.54 -31.65
N VAL A 546 16.69 -4.65 -31.50
CA VAL A 546 17.23 -5.95 -31.15
C VAL A 546 17.78 -6.60 -32.43
N LYS A 547 19.11 -6.80 -32.47
CA LYS A 547 19.79 -7.35 -33.65
C LYS A 547 19.41 -8.81 -33.85
N ALA A 548 19.19 -9.22 -35.12
CA ALA A 548 18.94 -10.60 -35.47
C ALA A 548 20.10 -11.54 -35.08
N MET A 549 19.76 -12.77 -34.70
CA MET A 549 20.78 -13.82 -34.55
C MET A 549 21.51 -14.03 -35.90
N ARG A 550 22.83 -14.06 -35.85
CA ARG A 550 23.68 -14.38 -37.00
C ARG A 550 23.98 -15.86 -37.02
N LYS A 551 23.51 -16.55 -38.07
CA LYS A 551 24.04 -17.86 -38.41
C LYS A 551 25.29 -17.66 -39.28
N ASP A 552 26.40 -18.24 -38.89
CA ASP A 552 27.61 -18.19 -39.72
C ASP A 552 27.41 -19.06 -40.98
N VAL A 553 26.88 -18.44 -42.02
CA VAL A 553 26.65 -19.10 -43.31
C VAL A 553 27.94 -19.26 -44.11
N LEU A 554 29.04 -18.64 -43.64
CA LEU A 554 30.34 -18.68 -44.30
C LEU A 554 31.28 -19.77 -43.71
N ALA A 555 30.93 -20.35 -42.56
CA ALA A 555 31.71 -21.38 -41.89
C ALA A 555 32.09 -22.60 -42.78
N LYS A 556 31.23 -22.90 -43.74
CA LYS A 556 31.44 -24.00 -44.71
C LYS A 556 32.05 -23.55 -46.04
N CYS A 557 32.46 -22.28 -46.18
CA CYS A 557 33.04 -21.75 -47.39
C CYS A 557 34.59 -21.82 -47.28
N TYR A 558 35.16 -22.94 -47.71
CA TYR A 558 36.60 -23.07 -47.89
C TYR A 558 37.03 -22.39 -49.20
N GLY A 559 37.99 -21.48 -49.12
CA GLY A 559 38.62 -20.80 -50.27
C GLY A 559 38.14 -19.38 -50.55
N GLY A 560 38.85 -18.69 -51.45
CA GLY A 560 38.71 -17.24 -51.70
C GLY A 560 37.56 -16.81 -52.61
N ASP A 561 36.51 -17.60 -52.81
CA ASP A 561 35.38 -17.22 -53.69
C ASP A 561 34.53 -16.12 -53.03
N ILE A 562 34.89 -14.88 -53.30
CA ILE A 562 34.22 -13.67 -52.81
C ILE A 562 32.79 -13.56 -53.34
N THR A 563 32.55 -14.02 -54.57
CA THR A 563 31.21 -13.93 -55.20
C THR A 563 30.21 -14.85 -54.50
N ARG A 564 30.60 -16.07 -54.18
CA ARG A 564 29.78 -17.04 -53.42
C ARG A 564 29.49 -16.56 -52.02
N LYS A 565 30.50 -15.97 -51.34
CA LYS A 565 30.32 -15.36 -50.01
C LYS A 565 29.31 -14.21 -50.02
N LYS A 566 29.41 -13.30 -50.97
CA LYS A 566 28.45 -12.20 -51.14
C LYS A 566 27.03 -12.74 -51.41
N LYS A 567 26.86 -13.69 -52.30
CA LYS A 567 25.55 -14.29 -52.65
C LYS A 567 24.89 -15.01 -51.47
N LEU A 568 25.66 -15.68 -50.62
CA LEU A 568 25.16 -16.31 -49.40
C LEU A 568 24.73 -15.25 -48.35
N LEU A 569 25.46 -14.17 -48.19
CA LEU A 569 25.11 -13.06 -47.30
C LEU A 569 23.85 -12.32 -47.79
N GLU A 570 23.71 -12.10 -49.10
CA GLU A 570 22.50 -11.52 -49.70
C GLU A 570 21.26 -12.40 -49.49
N LYS A 571 21.38 -13.73 -49.75
CA LYS A 571 20.28 -14.67 -49.45
C LYS A 571 19.89 -14.68 -47.97
N GLN A 572 20.86 -14.59 -47.06
CA GLN A 572 20.60 -14.48 -45.63
C GLN A 572 19.85 -13.19 -45.31
N LYS A 573 20.26 -12.08 -45.92
CA LYS A 573 19.61 -10.75 -45.74
C LYS A 573 18.17 -10.78 -46.28
N GLU A 574 17.93 -11.33 -47.44
CA GLU A 574 16.59 -11.50 -48.02
C GLU A 574 15.70 -12.42 -47.17
N GLY A 575 16.26 -13.56 -46.71
CA GLY A 575 15.55 -14.50 -45.83
C GLY A 575 15.12 -13.84 -44.51
N LYS A 576 15.99 -13.04 -43.90
CA LYS A 576 15.67 -12.28 -42.69
C LYS A 576 14.58 -11.23 -42.94
N LYS A 577 14.62 -10.54 -44.11
CA LYS A 577 13.58 -9.58 -44.50
C LYS A 577 12.21 -10.24 -44.68
N LYS A 578 12.17 -11.46 -45.28
CA LYS A 578 10.93 -12.22 -45.39
C LYS A 578 10.41 -12.71 -44.04
N MET A 579 11.28 -13.21 -43.17
CA MET A 579 10.91 -13.61 -41.79
C MET A 579 10.37 -12.47 -40.96
N ARG A 580 10.90 -11.26 -41.11
CA ARG A 580 10.40 -10.05 -40.43
C ARG A 580 8.94 -9.74 -40.80
N ASN A 581 8.55 -9.98 -42.05
CA ASN A 581 7.19 -9.70 -42.51
C ASN A 581 6.18 -10.80 -42.15
N LEU A 582 6.64 -11.95 -41.68
CA LEU A 582 5.82 -13.12 -41.36
C LEU A 582 5.87 -13.51 -39.87
N GLY A 583 6.85 -13.00 -39.13
CA GLY A 583 7.07 -13.38 -37.74
C GLY A 583 6.34 -12.44 -36.78
N SER A 584 5.51 -13.00 -35.90
CA SER A 584 5.05 -12.31 -34.70
C SER A 584 6.17 -12.26 -33.67
N VAL A 585 6.34 -11.14 -33.00
CA VAL A 585 7.27 -11.00 -31.90
C VAL A 585 6.55 -11.45 -30.63
N GLN A 586 6.99 -12.57 -30.02
CA GLN A 586 6.55 -12.94 -28.68
C GLN A 586 7.37 -12.14 -27.67
N LEU A 587 6.69 -11.43 -26.80
CA LEU A 587 7.30 -10.71 -25.70
C LEU A 587 7.40 -11.65 -24.49
N PRO A 588 8.60 -11.80 -23.88
CA PRO A 588 8.70 -12.48 -22.60
C PRO A 588 8.08 -11.62 -21.49
N THR A 589 7.67 -12.24 -20.40
CA THR A 589 7.03 -11.60 -19.25
C THR A 589 7.90 -10.46 -18.67
N GLU A 590 9.21 -10.66 -18.66
CA GLU A 590 10.19 -9.68 -18.18
C GLU A 590 10.20 -8.37 -19.00
N ALA A 591 9.75 -8.42 -20.25
CA ALA A 591 9.64 -7.23 -21.09
C ALA A 591 8.50 -6.29 -20.65
N PHE A 592 7.48 -6.81 -19.96
CA PHE A 592 6.39 -5.98 -19.40
C PHE A 592 6.74 -5.40 -18.03
N MET A 593 7.71 -5.99 -17.32
CA MET A 593 8.25 -5.50 -16.05
C MET A 593 9.38 -4.47 -16.22
N ALA A 594 9.77 -4.14 -17.45
CA ALA A 594 10.85 -3.19 -17.77
C ALA A 594 10.39 -1.70 -17.58
#